data_d4e9fb52c0f402a9badab89d113b191f
#
_entry.id   d4e9fb52c0f402a9badab89d113b191f
#
_cell.length_a   1.000
_cell.length_b   1.000
_cell.length_c   1.000
_cell.angle_alpha   90.00
_cell.angle_beta   90.00
_cell.angle_gamma   90.00
#
_symmetry.space_group_name_H-M   'P 1'
#
loop_
_entity.id
_entity.type
_entity.pdbx_description
1 polymer ?
#
loop_
_entity_poly.entity_id
_entity_poly.type
_entity_poly.pdbx_seq_one_letter_code
_entity_poly.pdbx_strand_id
1 'polypeptide(L)'
;MEFLIEKWFERKIYLEKIEKYCKQLRIKKRRLSEDINLENIRVSCVQRQIHQVNSIERYIDILCGFVDQAVKDNSHLIIFPEYNFFDLFGLIPGFSFLNQILNKKSTKNKDQEKDREEESYSKRNNHFLTTVFKGVAKPIEAGIKRIVSLLAKEYGIYIYSGSFVLKEKEEIYSAGSLFDPDGNLIGTQKKMHLTDFEVKLGIKRGNKMEAYSLPFGKVVCPICMDATYFETFRIAREIGADIVILPIANLEEYSTWKALRGIWPRVQESYLYGLKSSLNGWVAGMHFTGKAGIFAPLSMTEKKDGVISLSPHYEGNHLITANINLKKLYEAREKAEHHEDRNIEFEEKYIERTYNIN
;
A
#
# COMPACT_ATOMS: atom_id res chain seq x y z
N MET A 1 4.72 -17.41 -23.30
CA MET A 1 5.13 -17.51 -21.89
C MET A 1 4.07 -16.85 -20.98
N GLU A 2 3.65 -15.61 -21.23
CA GLU A 2 2.60 -14.91 -20.46
C GLU A 2 1.35 -15.77 -20.25
N PHE A 3 0.75 -16.29 -21.33
CA PHE A 3 -0.44 -17.17 -21.29
C PHE A 3 -0.24 -18.43 -20.41
N LEU A 4 0.95 -19.03 -20.44
CA LEU A 4 1.24 -20.23 -19.62
C LEU A 4 1.31 -19.88 -18.13
N ILE A 5 1.87 -18.71 -17.80
CA ILE A 5 1.92 -18.19 -16.44
C ILE A 5 0.51 -17.88 -15.95
N GLU A 6 -0.30 -17.19 -16.78
CA GLU A 6 -1.70 -16.88 -16.46
C GLU A 6 -2.48 -18.16 -16.14
N LYS A 7 -2.44 -19.15 -17.02
CA LYS A 7 -3.12 -20.46 -16.82
C LYS A 7 -2.62 -21.23 -15.61
N TRP A 8 -1.32 -21.12 -15.31
CA TRP A 8 -0.77 -21.71 -14.09
C TRP A 8 -1.32 -21.04 -12.83
N PHE A 9 -1.35 -19.71 -12.80
CA PHE A 9 -1.87 -18.97 -11.66
C PHE A 9 -3.37 -19.14 -11.49
N GLU A 10 -4.16 -19.17 -12.57
CA GLU A 10 -5.60 -19.46 -12.51
C GLU A 10 -5.88 -20.80 -11.81
N ARG A 11 -5.02 -21.81 -12.02
CA ARG A 11 -5.15 -23.12 -11.33
C ARG A 11 -4.71 -23.06 -9.87
N LYS A 12 -3.80 -22.17 -9.52
CA LYS A 12 -3.26 -22.03 -8.15
C LYS A 12 -4.10 -21.07 -7.31
N ILE A 13 -4.60 -20.00 -7.94
CA ILE A 13 -5.45 -18.96 -7.33
C ILE A 13 -6.90 -19.19 -7.82
N TYR A 14 -7.45 -20.33 -7.47
CA TYR A 14 -8.80 -20.73 -7.90
C TYR A 14 -9.84 -20.17 -6.93
N LEU A 15 -10.80 -19.36 -7.44
CA LEU A 15 -11.73 -18.60 -6.60
C LEU A 15 -12.60 -19.46 -5.70
N GLU A 16 -13.11 -20.59 -6.19
CA GLU A 16 -13.91 -21.51 -5.38
C GLU A 16 -13.11 -22.13 -4.23
N LYS A 17 -11.81 -22.37 -4.46
CA LYS A 17 -10.88 -22.85 -3.41
C LYS A 17 -10.70 -21.80 -2.32
N ILE A 18 -10.53 -20.53 -2.71
CA ILE A 18 -10.46 -19.40 -1.79
C ILE A 18 -11.73 -19.31 -0.95
N GLU A 19 -12.90 -19.37 -1.60
CA GLU A 19 -14.20 -19.31 -0.92
C GLU A 19 -14.39 -20.47 0.06
N LYS A 20 -14.08 -21.68 -0.38
CA LYS A 20 -14.17 -22.88 0.45
C LYS A 20 -13.27 -22.77 1.67
N TYR A 21 -12.03 -22.31 1.48
CA TYR A 21 -11.06 -22.15 2.56
C TYR A 21 -11.51 -21.07 3.55
N CYS A 22 -11.87 -19.88 3.07
CA CYS A 22 -12.33 -18.78 3.94
C CYS A 22 -13.57 -19.17 4.75
N LYS A 23 -14.51 -19.95 4.19
CA LYS A 23 -15.69 -20.47 4.93
C LYS A 23 -15.31 -21.46 6.05
N GLN A 24 -14.16 -22.13 5.95
CA GLN A 24 -13.68 -23.06 6.99
C GLN A 24 -12.97 -22.33 8.13
N LEU A 25 -12.55 -21.09 7.93
CA LEU A 25 -11.95 -20.30 8.97
C LEU A 25 -13.00 -20.00 10.05
N ARG A 26 -12.71 -20.39 11.30
CA ARG A 26 -13.59 -20.12 12.44
C ARG A 26 -13.39 -18.66 12.90
N ILE A 27 -13.89 -17.72 12.12
CA ILE A 27 -13.78 -16.30 12.38
C ILE A 27 -14.90 -15.86 13.32
N LYS A 28 -14.54 -15.18 14.41
CA LYS A 28 -15.52 -14.55 15.28
C LYS A 28 -15.92 -13.21 14.67
N LYS A 29 -17.04 -13.21 13.95
CA LYS A 29 -17.56 -12.01 13.29
C LYS A 29 -17.80 -10.90 14.30
N ARG A 30 -17.24 -9.73 14.04
CA ARG A 30 -17.56 -8.48 14.74
C ARG A 30 -18.55 -7.69 13.88
N ARG A 31 -19.56 -7.08 14.51
CA ARG A 31 -20.35 -6.02 13.89
C ARG A 31 -19.76 -4.68 14.31
N LEU A 32 -19.30 -3.90 13.35
CA LEU A 32 -19.02 -2.49 13.62
C LEU A 32 -20.35 -1.82 13.99
N SER A 33 -20.32 -0.92 14.95
CA SER A 33 -21.46 -0.04 15.26
C SER A 33 -21.78 0.81 14.03
N GLU A 34 -23.06 1.00 13.72
CA GLU A 34 -23.48 1.94 12.67
C GLU A 34 -23.09 3.38 13.05
N ASP A 35 -23.09 3.68 14.35
CA ASP A 35 -22.64 4.98 14.88
C ASP A 35 -21.15 4.91 15.26
N ILE A 36 -20.28 5.30 14.34
CA ILE A 36 -18.83 5.41 14.61
C ILE A 36 -18.55 6.76 15.29
N ASN A 37 -17.96 6.68 16.47
CA ASN A 37 -17.53 7.89 17.19
C ASN A 37 -16.30 8.51 16.49
N LEU A 38 -16.50 9.69 15.88
CA LEU A 38 -15.46 10.44 15.19
C LEU A 38 -14.29 10.90 16.09
N GLU A 39 -14.45 10.85 17.41
CA GLU A 39 -13.37 11.12 18.36
C GLU A 39 -12.49 9.91 18.64
N ASN A 40 -12.95 8.71 18.29
CA ASN A 40 -12.27 7.45 18.62
C ASN A 40 -12.34 6.45 17.46
N ILE A 41 -11.70 6.79 16.36
CA ILE A 41 -11.59 5.92 15.19
C ILE A 41 -10.30 5.13 15.30
N ARG A 42 -10.41 3.82 15.42
CA ARG A 42 -9.25 2.96 15.58
C ARG A 42 -8.80 2.42 14.23
N VAL A 43 -7.52 2.58 13.90
CA VAL A 43 -6.95 2.20 12.61
C VAL A 43 -5.68 1.37 12.79
N SER A 44 -5.46 0.40 11.90
CA SER A 44 -4.29 -0.48 11.91
C SER A 44 -3.50 -0.41 10.62
N CYS A 45 -2.18 -0.24 10.73
CA CYS A 45 -1.24 -0.27 9.61
C CYS A 45 -0.31 -1.49 9.74
N VAL A 46 -0.27 -2.28 8.68
CA VAL A 46 0.54 -3.50 8.61
C VAL A 46 1.95 -3.16 8.15
N GLN A 47 2.95 -3.60 8.88
CA GLN A 47 4.29 -3.84 8.38
C GLN A 47 4.46 -5.33 8.26
N ARG A 48 4.79 -5.82 7.08
CA ARG A 48 4.96 -7.25 6.87
C ARG A 48 6.20 -7.61 6.07
N GLN A 49 6.77 -8.75 6.44
CA GLN A 49 7.88 -9.35 5.72
C GLN A 49 7.36 -10.25 4.59
N ILE A 50 8.06 -10.25 3.46
CA ILE A 50 7.78 -11.14 2.33
C ILE A 50 8.08 -12.58 2.73
N HIS A 51 7.11 -13.47 2.57
CA HIS A 51 7.24 -14.91 2.78
C HIS A 51 6.74 -15.67 1.55
N GLN A 52 7.66 -16.27 0.79
CA GLN A 52 7.29 -17.07 -0.37
C GLN A 52 6.38 -18.23 0.06
N VAL A 53 5.15 -18.23 -0.44
CA VAL A 53 4.16 -19.27 -0.12
C VAL A 53 4.08 -20.34 -1.22
N ASN A 54 3.73 -21.54 -0.83
CA ASN A 54 3.54 -22.68 -1.75
C ASN A 54 2.06 -22.98 -2.05
N SER A 55 1.15 -22.27 -1.39
CA SER A 55 -0.30 -22.39 -1.62
C SER A 55 -1.04 -21.09 -1.33
N ILE A 56 -2.23 -20.94 -1.90
CA ILE A 56 -3.07 -19.75 -1.69
C ILE A 56 -3.62 -19.72 -0.26
N GLU A 57 -3.86 -20.88 0.35
CA GLU A 57 -4.33 -20.98 1.73
C GLU A 57 -3.31 -20.40 2.69
N ARG A 58 -2.01 -20.69 2.47
CA ARG A 58 -0.96 -20.13 3.31
C ARG A 58 -0.87 -18.61 3.20
N TYR A 59 -1.12 -18.07 2.01
CA TYR A 59 -1.21 -16.62 1.83
C TYR A 59 -2.42 -16.03 2.60
N ILE A 60 -3.58 -16.70 2.52
CA ILE A 60 -4.78 -16.31 3.28
C ILE A 60 -4.50 -16.32 4.77
N ASP A 61 -3.83 -17.35 5.31
CA ASP A 61 -3.47 -17.45 6.73
C ASP A 61 -2.63 -16.25 7.19
N ILE A 62 -1.66 -15.81 6.36
CA ILE A 62 -0.82 -14.65 6.68
C ILE A 62 -1.69 -13.39 6.80
N LEU A 63 -2.60 -13.15 5.85
CA LEU A 63 -3.49 -11.99 5.91
C LEU A 63 -4.46 -12.09 7.11
N CYS A 64 -5.04 -13.26 7.34
CA CYS A 64 -5.92 -13.52 8.49
C CYS A 64 -5.25 -13.21 9.81
N GLY A 65 -3.97 -13.57 9.98
CA GLY A 65 -3.25 -13.29 11.23
C GLY A 65 -3.21 -11.79 11.56
N PHE A 66 -3.00 -10.93 10.56
CA PHE A 66 -3.03 -9.48 10.75
C PHE A 66 -4.46 -8.95 10.98
N VAL A 67 -5.44 -9.46 10.24
CA VAL A 67 -6.84 -9.03 10.42
C VAL A 67 -7.37 -9.46 11.79
N ASP A 68 -7.08 -10.67 12.23
CA ASP A 68 -7.40 -11.17 13.58
C ASP A 68 -6.86 -10.24 14.67
N GLN A 69 -5.60 -9.83 14.56
CA GLN A 69 -4.99 -8.93 15.52
C GLN A 69 -5.64 -7.54 15.48
N ALA A 70 -5.88 -6.99 14.27
CA ALA A 70 -6.57 -5.70 14.12
C ALA A 70 -7.96 -5.71 14.75
N VAL A 71 -8.72 -6.81 14.60
CA VAL A 71 -10.05 -6.97 15.20
C VAL A 71 -9.96 -7.10 16.72
N LYS A 72 -8.97 -7.84 17.25
CA LYS A 72 -8.70 -7.88 18.70
C LYS A 72 -8.37 -6.50 19.27
N ASP A 73 -7.64 -5.69 18.49
CA ASP A 73 -7.31 -4.31 18.83
C ASP A 73 -8.48 -3.33 18.58
N ASN A 74 -9.66 -3.84 18.22
CA ASN A 74 -10.87 -3.07 17.92
C ASN A 74 -10.75 -2.09 16.74
N SER A 75 -9.93 -2.37 15.73
CA SER A 75 -9.76 -1.52 14.57
C SER A 75 -11.01 -1.46 13.70
N HIS A 76 -11.27 -0.28 13.13
CA HIS A 76 -12.30 -0.05 12.12
C HIS A 76 -11.76 -0.27 10.71
N LEU A 77 -10.46 -0.01 10.52
CA LEU A 77 -9.78 -0.11 9.23
C LEU A 77 -8.40 -0.76 9.41
N ILE A 78 -8.07 -1.71 8.54
CA ILE A 78 -6.72 -2.26 8.40
C ILE A 78 -6.17 -2.01 7.00
N ILE A 79 -4.87 -1.70 6.92
CA ILE A 79 -4.19 -1.33 5.67
C ILE A 79 -3.02 -2.27 5.42
N PHE A 80 -3.01 -2.93 4.26
CA PHE A 80 -1.90 -3.77 3.79
C PHE A 80 -0.93 -2.96 2.93
N PRO A 81 0.35 -3.39 2.80
CA PRO A 81 1.40 -2.64 2.12
C PRO A 81 1.35 -2.75 0.58
N GLU A 82 2.20 -1.98 -0.09
CA GLU A 82 2.45 -2.09 -1.52
C GLU A 82 3.02 -3.47 -1.88
N TYR A 83 2.74 -3.96 -3.08
CA TYR A 83 3.13 -5.29 -3.58
C TYR A 83 2.75 -6.43 -2.62
N ASN A 84 1.61 -6.31 -1.96
CA ASN A 84 1.13 -7.29 -0.98
C ASN A 84 1.03 -8.73 -1.53
N PHE A 85 1.16 -8.92 -2.84
CA PHE A 85 1.10 -10.19 -3.57
C PHE A 85 2.45 -10.87 -3.81
N PHE A 86 3.58 -10.28 -3.46
CA PHE A 86 4.90 -10.85 -3.78
C PHE A 86 5.15 -12.24 -3.21
N ASP A 87 4.48 -12.60 -2.12
CA ASP A 87 4.53 -13.96 -1.59
C ASP A 87 4.02 -15.01 -2.57
N LEU A 88 3.03 -14.64 -3.40
CA LEU A 88 2.40 -15.52 -4.38
C LEU A 88 3.36 -15.92 -5.52
N PHE A 89 4.49 -15.24 -5.69
CA PHE A 89 5.52 -15.69 -6.62
C PHE A 89 6.10 -17.05 -6.23
N GLY A 90 6.02 -17.45 -4.95
CA GLY A 90 6.34 -18.81 -4.50
C GLY A 90 5.49 -19.90 -5.15
N LEU A 91 4.35 -19.56 -5.76
CA LEU A 91 3.52 -20.51 -6.53
C LEU A 91 4.12 -20.84 -7.91
N ILE A 92 5.10 -20.05 -8.39
CA ILE A 92 5.82 -20.31 -9.64
C ILE A 92 6.81 -21.46 -9.42
N PRO A 93 6.76 -22.53 -10.21
CA PRO A 93 7.71 -23.64 -10.07
C PRO A 93 9.17 -23.16 -10.16
N GLY A 94 9.98 -23.56 -9.18
CA GLY A 94 11.39 -23.19 -9.12
C GLY A 94 11.68 -21.76 -8.66
N PHE A 95 10.68 -20.88 -8.50
CA PHE A 95 10.91 -19.49 -8.10
C PHE A 95 11.58 -19.38 -6.73
N SER A 96 11.18 -20.19 -5.75
CA SER A 96 11.78 -20.15 -4.40
C SER A 96 13.28 -20.46 -4.43
N PHE A 97 13.72 -21.39 -5.29
CA PHE A 97 15.14 -21.69 -5.48
C PHE A 97 15.87 -20.53 -6.17
N LEU A 98 15.30 -20.00 -7.27
CA LEU A 98 15.86 -18.84 -7.97
C LEU A 98 15.95 -17.62 -7.05
N ASN A 99 14.93 -17.37 -6.25
CA ASN A 99 14.87 -16.28 -5.28
C ASN A 99 16.02 -16.37 -4.27
N GLN A 100 16.30 -17.56 -3.74
CA GLN A 100 17.42 -17.77 -2.81
C GLN A 100 18.78 -17.46 -3.46
N ILE A 101 18.98 -17.87 -4.72
CA ILE A 101 20.22 -17.59 -5.46
C ILE A 101 20.39 -16.08 -5.68
N LEU A 102 19.33 -15.40 -6.16
CA LEU A 102 19.37 -13.98 -6.44
C LEU A 102 19.60 -13.14 -5.18
N ASN A 103 18.92 -13.49 -4.08
CA ASN A 103 19.07 -12.81 -2.80
C ASN A 103 20.50 -12.96 -2.25
N LYS A 104 21.11 -14.17 -2.34
CA LYS A 104 22.51 -14.40 -1.93
C LYS A 104 23.52 -13.63 -2.78
N LYS A 105 23.28 -13.47 -4.08
CA LYS A 105 24.16 -12.67 -4.96
C LYS A 105 24.11 -11.20 -4.57
N SER A 106 22.91 -10.64 -4.36
CA SER A 106 22.73 -9.23 -4.00
C SER A 106 23.34 -8.87 -2.66
N THR A 107 23.34 -9.79 -1.67
CA THR A 107 24.01 -9.56 -0.37
C THR A 107 25.53 -9.51 -0.48
N LYS A 108 26.13 -10.24 -1.44
CA LYS A 108 27.58 -10.27 -1.64
C LYS A 108 28.12 -9.10 -2.45
N ASN A 109 27.31 -8.51 -3.35
CA ASN A 109 27.74 -7.46 -4.28
C ASN A 109 27.56 -6.04 -3.72
N LYS A 110 27.19 -5.85 -2.45
CA LYS A 110 27.10 -4.53 -1.84
C LYS A 110 28.44 -3.78 -1.79
N ASP A 111 29.58 -4.47 -1.98
CA ASP A 111 30.93 -3.93 -1.80
C ASP A 111 31.75 -3.77 -3.10
N GLN A 112 31.17 -4.02 -4.29
CA GLN A 112 31.91 -3.91 -5.56
C GLN A 112 31.20 -3.04 -6.59
N GLU A 113 31.99 -2.12 -7.20
CA GLU A 113 31.55 -1.23 -8.28
C GLU A 113 31.11 -1.98 -9.56
N LYS A 114 30.13 -1.41 -10.25
CA LYS A 114 29.41 -2.01 -11.37
C LYS A 114 30.15 -1.93 -12.69
N ASP A 115 30.34 -3.08 -13.36
CA ASP A 115 30.86 -3.16 -14.73
C ASP A 115 29.76 -3.36 -15.79
N ARG A 116 30.09 -2.99 -17.05
CA ARG A 116 29.20 -2.92 -18.23
C ARG A 116 28.44 -4.20 -18.63
N GLU A 117 28.78 -5.36 -18.12
CA GLU A 117 28.03 -6.62 -18.33
C GLU A 117 26.66 -6.64 -17.65
N GLU A 118 26.44 -5.81 -16.63
CA GLU A 118 25.15 -5.69 -15.94
C GLU A 118 24.03 -5.13 -16.82
N GLU A 119 24.32 -4.35 -17.85
CA GLU A 119 23.29 -3.71 -18.68
C GLU A 119 22.55 -4.70 -19.59
N SER A 120 23.24 -5.69 -20.13
CA SER A 120 22.62 -6.73 -20.98
C SER A 120 21.86 -7.76 -20.13
N TYR A 121 22.39 -8.07 -18.95
CA TYR A 121 21.74 -8.96 -17.97
C TYR A 121 20.49 -8.30 -17.38
N SER A 122 20.54 -6.99 -17.13
CA SER A 122 19.42 -6.17 -16.68
C SER A 122 18.28 -6.14 -17.71
N LYS A 123 18.56 -5.97 -19.01
CA LYS A 123 17.53 -5.94 -20.06
C LYS A 123 16.79 -7.28 -20.24
N ARG A 124 17.51 -8.41 -20.17
CA ARG A 124 16.89 -9.76 -20.22
C ARG A 124 16.03 -10.05 -18.99
N ASN A 125 16.51 -9.69 -17.81
CA ASN A 125 15.76 -9.87 -16.57
C ASN A 125 14.50 -9.00 -16.54
N ASN A 126 14.57 -7.77 -17.04
CA ASN A 126 13.41 -6.88 -17.12
C ASN A 126 12.33 -7.44 -18.05
N HIS A 127 12.70 -7.99 -19.21
CA HIS A 127 11.73 -8.62 -20.13
C HIS A 127 11.05 -9.85 -19.51
N PHE A 128 11.81 -10.68 -18.80
CA PHE A 128 11.26 -11.84 -18.07
C PHE A 128 10.29 -11.39 -16.96
N LEU A 129 10.69 -10.43 -16.15
CA LEU A 129 9.85 -9.88 -15.09
C LEU A 129 8.58 -9.23 -15.66
N THR A 130 8.69 -8.45 -16.73
CA THR A 130 7.51 -7.88 -17.43
C THR A 130 6.54 -8.98 -17.86
N THR A 131 7.05 -10.06 -18.45
CA THR A 131 6.22 -11.20 -18.88
C THR A 131 5.55 -11.89 -17.67
N VAL A 132 6.28 -12.03 -16.57
CA VAL A 132 5.71 -12.58 -15.31
C VAL A 132 4.62 -11.67 -14.79
N PHE A 133 4.87 -10.35 -14.65
CA PHE A 133 3.88 -9.39 -14.15
C PHE A 133 2.61 -9.37 -15.00
N LYS A 134 2.75 -9.39 -16.34
CA LYS A 134 1.58 -9.48 -17.24
C LYS A 134 0.80 -10.78 -17.07
N GLY A 135 1.51 -11.90 -17.01
CA GLY A 135 0.88 -13.22 -16.88
C GLY A 135 0.19 -13.45 -15.54
N VAL A 136 0.69 -12.84 -14.45
CA VAL A 136 0.06 -13.00 -13.12
C VAL A 136 -1.05 -11.99 -12.85
N ALA A 137 -1.16 -10.90 -13.64
CA ALA A 137 -1.99 -9.76 -13.32
C ALA A 137 -3.46 -10.13 -13.06
N LYS A 138 -4.14 -10.76 -14.03
CA LYS A 138 -5.55 -11.14 -13.89
C LYS A 138 -5.82 -12.11 -12.73
N PRO A 139 -5.11 -13.25 -12.60
CA PRO A 139 -5.36 -14.18 -11.50
C PRO A 139 -5.02 -13.57 -10.13
N ILE A 140 -3.97 -12.75 -10.02
CA ILE A 140 -3.64 -12.06 -8.76
C ILE A 140 -4.71 -11.04 -8.40
N GLU A 141 -5.13 -10.19 -9.35
CA GLU A 141 -6.20 -9.23 -9.11
C GLU A 141 -7.47 -9.92 -8.61
N ALA A 142 -7.94 -10.94 -9.35
CA ALA A 142 -9.14 -11.68 -9.00
C ALA A 142 -9.02 -12.35 -7.62
N GLY A 143 -7.89 -13.00 -7.36
CA GLY A 143 -7.61 -13.67 -6.10
C GLY A 143 -7.55 -12.72 -4.92
N ILE A 144 -6.78 -11.64 -5.02
CA ILE A 144 -6.64 -10.65 -3.94
C ILE A 144 -7.97 -9.97 -3.65
N LYS A 145 -8.67 -9.49 -4.68
CA LYS A 145 -9.98 -8.86 -4.49
C LYS A 145 -10.95 -9.81 -3.80
N ARG A 146 -10.96 -11.10 -4.21
CA ARG A 146 -11.85 -12.09 -3.59
C ARG A 146 -11.47 -12.40 -2.15
N ILE A 147 -10.18 -12.59 -1.85
CA ILE A 147 -9.70 -12.84 -0.49
C ILE A 147 -10.06 -11.66 0.41
N VAL A 148 -9.71 -10.44 0.01
CA VAL A 148 -9.92 -9.25 0.84
C VAL A 148 -11.41 -8.97 1.05
N SER A 149 -12.25 -9.13 0.02
CA SER A 149 -13.71 -9.05 0.12
C SER A 149 -14.26 -10.03 1.16
N LEU A 150 -13.83 -11.30 1.11
CA LEU A 150 -14.27 -12.32 2.07
C LEU A 150 -13.78 -12.00 3.49
N LEU A 151 -12.52 -11.60 3.66
CA LEU A 151 -11.99 -11.24 4.97
C LEU A 151 -12.70 -10.01 5.54
N ALA A 152 -12.93 -8.97 4.74
CA ALA A 152 -13.66 -7.78 5.17
C ALA A 152 -15.06 -8.16 5.67
N LYS A 153 -15.77 -9.02 4.93
CA LYS A 153 -17.11 -9.52 5.27
C LYS A 153 -17.12 -10.39 6.53
N GLU A 154 -16.21 -11.35 6.61
CA GLU A 154 -16.18 -12.31 7.72
C GLU A 154 -15.77 -11.65 9.03
N TYR A 155 -14.85 -10.69 8.97
CA TYR A 155 -14.38 -9.96 10.15
C TYR A 155 -15.22 -8.72 10.48
N GLY A 156 -16.00 -8.20 9.54
CA GLY A 156 -16.78 -6.98 9.70
C GLY A 156 -15.90 -5.74 9.88
N ILE A 157 -14.88 -5.57 9.02
CA ILE A 157 -13.87 -4.49 9.11
C ILE A 157 -13.58 -3.90 7.73
N TYR A 158 -13.30 -2.60 7.63
CA TYR A 158 -12.77 -2.02 6.40
C TYR A 158 -11.36 -2.53 6.13
N ILE A 159 -11.07 -2.95 4.89
CA ILE A 159 -9.75 -3.44 4.48
C ILE A 159 -9.27 -2.73 3.23
N TYR A 160 -8.09 -2.10 3.30
CA TYR A 160 -7.34 -1.72 2.12
C TYR A 160 -6.35 -2.83 1.75
N SER A 161 -6.47 -3.37 0.54
CA SER A 161 -5.74 -4.57 0.08
C SER A 161 -4.22 -4.44 0.02
N GLY A 162 -3.69 -3.21 0.14
CA GLY A 162 -2.37 -2.92 -0.39
C GLY A 162 -2.37 -2.91 -1.91
N SER A 163 -1.19 -2.78 -2.56
CA SER A 163 -1.18 -2.79 -4.01
C SER A 163 -0.96 -4.17 -4.61
N PHE A 164 -1.52 -4.35 -5.79
CA PHE A 164 -1.38 -5.53 -6.66
C PHE A 164 -1.29 -5.09 -8.12
N VAL A 165 -0.99 -6.04 -9.02
CA VAL A 165 -0.98 -5.78 -10.46
C VAL A 165 -2.40 -5.92 -10.99
N LEU A 166 -2.90 -4.84 -11.61
CA LEU A 166 -4.20 -4.77 -12.28
C LEU A 166 -3.99 -4.79 -13.79
N LYS A 167 -4.77 -5.60 -14.52
CA LYS A 167 -4.73 -5.62 -15.99
C LYS A 167 -6.01 -5.01 -16.56
N GLU A 168 -5.86 -3.94 -17.34
CA GLU A 168 -6.94 -3.38 -18.14
C GLU A 168 -6.55 -3.42 -19.61
N LYS A 169 -7.34 -4.15 -20.42
CA LYS A 169 -7.00 -4.43 -21.82
C LYS A 169 -5.61 -5.05 -21.91
N GLU A 170 -4.69 -4.41 -22.63
CA GLU A 170 -3.30 -4.85 -22.77
C GLU A 170 -2.31 -4.15 -21.81
N GLU A 171 -2.79 -3.23 -20.98
CA GLU A 171 -1.98 -2.45 -20.07
C GLU A 171 -2.07 -3.01 -18.64
N ILE A 172 -0.96 -2.86 -17.90
CA ILE A 172 -0.87 -3.23 -16.50
C ILE A 172 -0.61 -1.99 -15.63
N TYR A 173 -1.22 -1.99 -14.45
CA TYR A 173 -1.12 -0.92 -13.45
C TYR A 173 -0.75 -1.51 -12.10
N SER A 174 -0.06 -0.73 -11.26
CA SER A 174 -0.04 -0.98 -9.81
C SER A 174 -1.29 -0.33 -9.23
N ALA A 175 -2.10 -1.08 -8.51
CA ALA A 175 -3.38 -0.60 -8.00
C ALA A 175 -3.71 -1.22 -6.63
N GLY A 176 -4.47 -0.50 -5.79
CA GLY A 176 -4.97 -1.00 -4.53
C GLY A 176 -6.46 -0.77 -4.39
N SER A 177 -7.16 -1.64 -3.67
CA SER A 177 -8.61 -1.64 -3.53
C SER A 177 -9.04 -1.56 -2.07
N LEU A 178 -10.11 -0.78 -1.83
CA LEU A 178 -10.72 -0.59 -0.51
C LEU A 178 -12.05 -1.34 -0.46
N PHE A 179 -12.27 -2.08 0.61
CA PHE A 179 -13.48 -2.88 0.84
C PHE A 179 -14.17 -2.47 2.14
N ASP A 180 -15.51 -2.49 2.12
CA ASP A 180 -16.35 -2.26 3.29
C ASP A 180 -16.52 -3.54 4.15
N PRO A 181 -17.11 -3.42 5.36
CA PRO A 181 -17.34 -4.55 6.26
C PRO A 181 -18.34 -5.60 5.75
N ASP A 182 -19.06 -5.34 4.67
CA ASP A 182 -19.92 -6.29 3.98
C ASP A 182 -19.20 -7.01 2.83
N GLY A 183 -17.94 -6.64 2.58
CA GLY A 183 -17.10 -7.19 1.53
C GLY A 183 -17.31 -6.56 0.16
N ASN A 184 -18.05 -5.44 0.08
CA ASN A 184 -18.23 -4.73 -1.16
C ASN A 184 -17.01 -3.89 -1.49
N LEU A 185 -16.67 -3.80 -2.78
CA LEU A 185 -15.62 -2.93 -3.27
C LEU A 185 -16.10 -1.47 -3.23
N ILE A 186 -15.43 -0.62 -2.44
CA ILE A 186 -15.67 0.82 -2.40
C ILE A 186 -15.00 1.49 -3.58
N GLY A 187 -13.72 1.15 -3.85
CA GLY A 187 -13.01 1.73 -4.97
C GLY A 187 -11.62 1.13 -5.17
N THR A 188 -11.01 1.49 -6.31
CA THR A 188 -9.66 1.04 -6.69
C THR A 188 -8.85 2.24 -7.16
N GLN A 189 -7.71 2.48 -6.51
CA GLN A 189 -6.76 3.53 -6.87
C GLN A 189 -5.60 2.95 -7.66
N LYS A 190 -5.29 3.50 -8.83
CA LYS A 190 -4.08 3.23 -9.59
C LYS A 190 -2.96 4.16 -9.15
N LYS A 191 -1.73 3.65 -9.09
CA LYS A 191 -0.53 4.44 -8.79
C LYS A 191 -0.28 5.47 -9.89
N MET A 192 -0.07 6.71 -9.48
CA MET A 192 0.06 7.87 -10.38
C MET A 192 1.52 8.15 -10.74
N HIS A 193 2.43 8.00 -9.78
CA HIS A 193 3.86 8.23 -9.96
C HIS A 193 4.62 6.90 -9.85
N LEU A 194 5.33 6.56 -10.91
CA LEU A 194 6.05 5.29 -11.01
C LEU A 194 7.53 5.45 -10.69
N THR A 195 8.10 4.42 -10.09
CA THR A 195 9.55 4.26 -9.98
C THR A 195 10.13 3.83 -11.34
N ASP A 196 11.44 4.03 -11.54
CA ASP A 196 12.13 3.53 -12.74
C ASP A 196 11.97 2.03 -12.94
N PHE A 197 11.91 1.27 -11.85
CA PHE A 197 11.64 -0.17 -11.87
C PHE A 197 10.28 -0.47 -12.50
N GLU A 198 9.23 0.21 -12.08
CA GLU A 198 7.87 0.02 -12.59
C GLU A 198 7.74 0.45 -14.07
N VAL A 199 8.39 1.54 -14.45
CA VAL A 199 8.46 1.98 -15.84
C VAL A 199 9.12 0.92 -16.72
N LYS A 200 10.26 0.34 -16.27
CA LYS A 200 10.96 -0.75 -16.96
C LYS A 200 10.13 -2.04 -17.07
N LEU A 201 9.22 -2.28 -16.12
CA LEU A 201 8.25 -3.39 -16.17
C LEU A 201 7.06 -3.11 -17.11
N GLY A 202 6.96 -1.92 -17.69
CA GLY A 202 5.85 -1.54 -18.55
C GLY A 202 4.55 -1.23 -17.81
N ILE A 203 4.61 -0.99 -16.49
CA ILE A 203 3.48 -0.52 -15.70
C ILE A 203 3.11 0.88 -16.16
N LYS A 204 1.80 1.14 -16.26
CA LYS A 204 1.25 2.44 -16.67
C LYS A 204 0.86 3.29 -15.47
N ARG A 205 0.92 4.61 -15.67
CA ARG A 205 0.50 5.59 -14.68
C ARG A 205 -1.02 5.69 -14.60
N GLY A 206 -1.56 5.74 -13.39
CA GLY A 206 -2.90 6.24 -13.14
C GLY A 206 -2.96 7.75 -13.41
N ASN A 207 -4.14 8.25 -13.72
CA ASN A 207 -4.37 9.66 -14.02
C ASN A 207 -5.50 10.28 -13.18
N LYS A 208 -5.95 9.55 -12.14
CA LYS A 208 -7.07 9.96 -11.30
C LYS A 208 -6.80 9.60 -9.85
N MET A 209 -7.11 10.51 -8.95
CA MET A 209 -7.21 10.28 -7.51
C MET A 209 -8.63 10.54 -7.06
N GLU A 210 -9.24 9.59 -6.37
CA GLU A 210 -10.60 9.68 -5.85
C GLU A 210 -10.61 9.69 -4.34
N ALA A 211 -11.49 10.50 -3.75
CA ALA A 211 -11.78 10.44 -2.33
C ALA A 211 -13.01 9.56 -2.10
N TYR A 212 -12.84 8.54 -1.26
CA TYR A 212 -13.90 7.60 -0.89
C TYR A 212 -14.50 8.01 0.46
N SER A 213 -15.82 8.16 0.51
CA SER A 213 -16.54 8.51 1.74
C SER A 213 -16.74 7.26 2.59
N LEU A 214 -16.23 7.30 3.83
CA LEU A 214 -16.46 6.29 4.86
C LEU A 214 -17.25 6.93 6.01
N PRO A 215 -17.92 6.17 6.89
CA PRO A 215 -18.63 6.71 8.04
C PRO A 215 -17.73 7.53 8.98
N PHE A 216 -16.42 7.35 8.87
CA PHE A 216 -15.41 8.05 9.67
C PHE A 216 -14.48 8.93 8.81
N GLY A 217 -15.02 9.63 7.82
CA GLY A 217 -14.31 10.63 7.02
C GLY A 217 -14.00 10.19 5.59
N LYS A 218 -13.45 11.09 4.81
CA LYS A 218 -13.06 10.84 3.43
C LYS A 218 -11.62 10.36 3.35
N VAL A 219 -11.39 9.28 2.61
CA VAL A 219 -10.06 8.70 2.44
C VAL A 219 -9.60 8.76 0.98
N VAL A 220 -8.30 8.98 0.78
CA VAL A 220 -7.60 8.81 -0.50
C VAL A 220 -6.52 7.76 -0.35
N CYS A 221 -6.19 7.07 -1.44
CA CYS A 221 -5.30 5.90 -1.38
C CYS A 221 -4.12 6.00 -2.36
N PRO A 222 -3.30 7.09 -2.34
CA PRO A 222 -2.08 7.14 -3.16
C PRO A 222 -1.14 5.99 -2.81
N ILE A 223 -0.22 5.63 -3.73
CA ILE A 223 0.65 4.47 -3.56
C ILE A 223 2.12 4.89 -3.59
N CYS A 224 2.84 4.64 -2.52
CA CYS A 224 4.30 4.72 -2.37
C CYS A 224 4.92 6.02 -2.96
N MET A 225 5.42 5.98 -4.20
CA MET A 225 6.08 7.10 -4.88
C MET A 225 5.18 8.34 -4.98
N ASP A 226 3.86 8.17 -4.97
CA ASP A 226 2.92 9.29 -4.97
C ASP A 226 3.14 10.24 -3.78
N ALA A 227 3.60 9.71 -2.64
CA ALA A 227 3.85 10.52 -1.43
C ALA A 227 5.15 11.34 -1.48
N THR A 228 6.00 11.12 -2.48
CA THR A 228 7.22 11.93 -2.66
C THR A 228 6.88 13.35 -3.12
N TYR A 229 5.77 13.50 -3.82
CA TYR A 229 5.33 14.78 -4.38
C TYR A 229 4.31 15.46 -3.46
N PHE A 230 4.55 16.73 -3.11
CA PHE A 230 3.67 17.49 -2.24
C PHE A 230 2.29 17.73 -2.87
N GLU A 231 2.22 17.81 -4.20
CA GLU A 231 0.99 18.00 -4.98
C GLU A 231 -0.04 16.92 -4.69
N THR A 232 0.40 15.68 -4.51
CA THR A 232 -0.50 14.56 -4.17
C THR A 232 -1.31 14.85 -2.90
N PHE A 233 -0.67 15.39 -1.87
CA PHE A 233 -1.35 15.70 -0.61
C PHE A 233 -2.15 16.99 -0.68
N ARG A 234 -1.68 17.97 -1.44
CA ARG A 234 -2.44 19.19 -1.72
C ARG A 234 -3.74 18.85 -2.46
N ILE A 235 -3.67 18.07 -3.53
CA ILE A 235 -4.85 17.59 -4.25
C ILE A 235 -5.77 16.78 -3.32
N ALA A 236 -5.21 15.87 -2.50
CA ALA A 236 -5.98 15.13 -1.51
C ALA A 236 -6.80 16.06 -0.60
N ARG A 237 -6.18 17.13 -0.11
CA ARG A 237 -6.83 18.12 0.74
C ARG A 237 -7.92 18.87 -0.02
N GLU A 238 -7.67 19.31 -1.25
CA GLU A 238 -8.61 20.04 -2.09
C GLU A 238 -9.86 19.23 -2.46
N ILE A 239 -9.71 17.91 -2.70
CA ILE A 239 -10.87 17.02 -2.94
C ILE A 239 -11.57 16.58 -1.64
N GLY A 240 -11.16 17.15 -0.50
CA GLY A 240 -11.81 17.00 0.79
C GLY A 240 -11.44 15.75 1.57
N ALA A 241 -10.26 15.18 1.35
CA ALA A 241 -9.79 14.06 2.16
C ALA A 241 -9.53 14.47 3.62
N ASP A 242 -9.71 13.53 4.51
CA ASP A 242 -9.37 13.60 5.93
C ASP A 242 -8.18 12.68 6.26
N ILE A 243 -8.11 11.57 5.54
CA ILE A 243 -7.15 10.49 5.78
C ILE A 243 -6.50 10.09 4.46
N VAL A 244 -5.17 9.98 4.49
CA VAL A 244 -4.36 9.40 3.40
C VAL A 244 -3.93 7.99 3.79
N ILE A 245 -4.33 7.00 3.00
CA ILE A 245 -3.90 5.60 3.10
C ILE A 245 -2.73 5.40 2.14
N LEU A 246 -1.54 5.08 2.66
CA LEU A 246 -0.32 4.96 1.88
C LEU A 246 0.36 3.59 2.06
N PRO A 247 0.16 2.65 1.14
CA PRO A 247 0.97 1.45 1.09
C PRO A 247 2.35 1.75 0.48
N ILE A 248 3.43 1.25 1.07
CA ILE A 248 4.80 1.42 0.56
C ILE A 248 5.57 0.10 0.47
N ALA A 249 6.57 0.10 -0.44
CA ALA A 249 7.63 -0.92 -0.54
C ALA A 249 8.91 -0.24 -1.06
N ASN A 250 9.79 0.17 -0.15
CA ASN A 250 11.00 0.93 -0.49
C ASN A 250 12.20 0.01 -0.64
N LEU A 251 12.93 0.14 -1.76
CA LEU A 251 14.20 -0.56 -2.03
C LEU A 251 15.40 0.09 -1.31
N GLU A 252 15.24 1.31 -0.83
CA GLU A 252 16.29 2.00 -0.08
C GLU A 252 16.34 1.50 1.36
N GLU A 253 17.55 1.38 1.91
CA GLU A 253 17.72 1.14 3.33
C GLU A 253 17.04 2.24 4.16
N TYR A 254 16.23 1.81 5.13
CA TYR A 254 15.45 2.73 5.95
C TYR A 254 16.36 3.70 6.72
N SER A 255 15.99 4.94 6.67
CA SER A 255 16.54 6.01 7.50
C SER A 255 15.41 6.98 7.86
N THR A 256 15.42 7.49 9.09
CA THR A 256 14.45 8.51 9.52
C THR A 256 14.50 9.75 8.63
N TRP A 257 15.69 10.14 8.19
CA TRP A 257 15.88 11.28 7.29
C TRP A 257 15.26 11.05 5.90
N LYS A 258 15.39 9.82 5.37
CA LYS A 258 14.74 9.46 4.11
C LYS A 258 13.21 9.39 4.27
N ALA A 259 12.72 8.98 5.43
CA ALA A 259 11.28 8.95 5.72
C ALA A 259 10.63 10.34 5.69
N LEU A 260 11.42 11.42 5.90
CA LEU A 260 10.97 12.81 5.77
C LEU A 260 10.69 13.25 4.30
N ARG A 261 10.97 12.43 3.30
CA ARG A 261 10.54 12.68 1.90
C ARG A 261 9.11 12.22 1.59
N GLY A 262 8.45 11.56 2.53
CA GLY A 262 7.16 10.92 2.32
C GLY A 262 6.02 11.53 3.13
N ILE A 263 5.09 10.68 3.52
CA ILE A 263 3.82 11.05 4.16
C ILE A 263 3.97 11.90 5.44
N TRP A 264 5.02 11.70 6.23
CA TRP A 264 5.18 12.34 7.53
C TRP A 264 5.15 13.88 7.46
N PRO A 265 6.01 14.57 6.68
CA PRO A 265 5.91 16.03 6.54
C PRO A 265 4.66 16.45 5.73
N ARG A 266 4.20 15.63 4.78
CA ARG A 266 3.07 15.98 3.91
C ARG A 266 1.76 16.19 4.68
N VAL A 267 1.53 15.38 5.73
CA VAL A 267 0.34 15.54 6.57
C VAL A 267 0.39 16.82 7.42
N GLN A 268 1.60 17.37 7.67
CA GLN A 268 1.76 18.65 8.36
C GLN A 268 1.27 19.81 7.48
N GLU A 269 1.71 19.83 6.23
CA GLU A 269 1.37 20.85 5.25
C GLU A 269 -0.11 20.85 4.88
N SER A 270 -0.73 19.66 4.87
CA SER A 270 -2.09 19.45 4.35
C SER A 270 -3.15 19.27 5.42
N TYR A 271 -2.78 19.21 6.69
CA TYR A 271 -3.70 18.94 7.81
C TYR A 271 -4.56 17.70 7.57
N LEU A 272 -3.90 16.55 7.37
CA LEU A 272 -4.49 15.24 7.13
C LEU A 272 -3.99 14.24 8.17
N TYR A 273 -4.72 13.14 8.35
CA TYR A 273 -4.13 11.93 8.92
C TYR A 273 -3.40 11.13 7.85
N GLY A 274 -2.24 10.59 8.20
CA GLY A 274 -1.45 9.72 7.32
C GLY A 274 -1.34 8.31 7.88
N LEU A 275 -1.82 7.32 7.15
CA LEU A 275 -1.78 5.91 7.52
C LEU A 275 -0.85 5.17 6.56
N LYS A 276 0.34 4.80 7.02
CA LYS A 276 1.38 4.17 6.22
C LYS A 276 1.57 2.72 6.59
N SER A 277 1.40 1.80 5.65
CA SER A 277 1.79 0.38 5.75
C SER A 277 3.03 0.10 4.93
N SER A 278 3.86 -0.87 5.36
CA SER A 278 5.18 -1.10 4.76
C SER A 278 5.45 -2.58 4.50
N LEU A 279 5.92 -2.89 3.28
CA LEU A 279 6.50 -4.18 2.94
C LEU A 279 8.00 -4.18 3.22
N ASN A 280 8.52 -5.31 3.73
CA ASN A 280 9.95 -5.50 3.92
C ASN A 280 10.38 -6.93 3.56
N GLY A 281 11.71 -7.18 3.52
CA GLY A 281 12.28 -8.47 3.19
C GLY A 281 12.80 -8.58 1.76
N TRP A 282 13.12 -9.80 1.34
CA TRP A 282 13.83 -10.07 0.09
C TRP A 282 12.96 -10.77 -0.93
N VAL A 283 12.98 -10.31 -2.19
CA VAL A 283 12.41 -11.00 -3.33
C VAL A 283 13.23 -10.73 -4.60
N ALA A 284 13.64 -11.79 -5.30
CA ALA A 284 14.36 -11.74 -6.58
C ALA A 284 15.59 -10.81 -6.56
N GLY A 285 16.34 -10.80 -5.45
CA GLY A 285 17.51 -9.94 -5.27
C GLY A 285 17.22 -8.52 -4.82
N MET A 286 15.96 -8.14 -4.71
CA MET A 286 15.51 -6.83 -4.19
C MET A 286 15.30 -6.90 -2.69
N HIS A 287 15.86 -5.94 -1.95
CA HIS A 287 15.68 -5.81 -0.50
C HIS A 287 14.79 -4.62 -0.18
N PHE A 288 13.64 -4.90 0.41
CA PHE A 288 12.69 -3.88 0.86
C PHE A 288 12.85 -3.61 2.35
N THR A 289 12.81 -2.33 2.73
CA THR A 289 12.83 -1.90 4.13
C THR A 289 11.83 -0.77 4.36
N GLY A 290 11.32 -0.63 5.58
CA GLY A 290 10.45 0.48 5.92
C GLY A 290 9.62 0.24 7.17
N LYS A 291 9.20 1.33 7.80
CA LYS A 291 8.33 1.31 8.98
C LYS A 291 6.89 1.62 8.62
N ALA A 292 5.95 0.88 9.17
CA ALA A 292 4.55 1.31 9.24
C ALA A 292 4.43 2.48 10.21
N GLY A 293 3.51 3.41 9.95
CA GLY A 293 3.35 4.61 10.76
C GLY A 293 1.95 5.22 10.68
N ILE A 294 1.51 5.84 11.75
CA ILE A 294 0.29 6.65 11.83
C ILE A 294 0.71 8.06 12.21
N PHE A 295 0.36 9.02 11.36
CA PHE A 295 0.82 10.40 11.44
C PHE A 295 -0.36 11.36 11.49
N ALA A 296 -0.14 12.52 12.13
CA ALA A 296 -1.11 13.60 12.24
C ALA A 296 -0.39 14.96 12.21
N PRO A 297 -1.11 16.09 12.10
CA PRO A 297 -0.52 17.41 12.32
C PRO A 297 0.19 17.50 13.67
N LEU A 298 1.29 18.25 13.74
CA LEU A 298 2.15 18.39 14.93
C LEU A 298 1.34 18.74 16.19
N SER A 299 0.41 19.69 16.06
CA SER A 299 -0.43 20.16 17.16
C SER A 299 -1.35 19.08 17.76
N MET A 300 -1.55 17.96 17.03
CA MET A 300 -2.44 16.86 17.41
C MET A 300 -1.70 15.68 18.03
N THR A 301 -0.37 15.72 18.08
CA THR A 301 0.47 14.65 18.63
C THR A 301 1.07 15.06 19.98
N GLU A 302 1.18 14.11 20.90
CA GLU A 302 1.67 14.36 22.27
C GLU A 302 3.07 14.97 22.26
N LYS A 303 3.99 14.42 21.46
CA LYS A 303 5.37 14.88 21.36
C LYS A 303 5.57 16.05 20.40
N LYS A 304 4.50 16.52 19.76
CA LYS A 304 4.57 17.57 18.71
C LYS A 304 5.54 17.23 17.57
N ASP A 305 5.67 15.95 17.26
CA ASP A 305 6.54 15.42 16.20
C ASP A 305 5.75 14.90 14.99
N GLY A 306 4.42 14.93 15.07
CA GLY A 306 3.53 14.43 14.01
C GLY A 306 3.39 12.90 13.97
N VAL A 307 3.94 12.18 14.95
CA VAL A 307 3.88 10.71 15.03
C VAL A 307 2.92 10.27 16.11
N ILE A 308 1.83 9.59 15.74
CA ILE A 308 0.92 8.94 16.70
C ILE A 308 1.48 7.56 17.05
N SER A 309 1.89 6.78 16.05
CA SER A 309 2.47 5.45 16.24
C SER A 309 3.42 5.11 15.11
N LEU A 310 4.49 4.40 15.41
CA LEU A 310 5.49 3.96 14.44
C LEU A 310 5.97 2.56 14.82
N SER A 311 6.16 1.67 13.85
CA SER A 311 6.70 0.34 14.14
C SER A 311 8.13 0.44 14.72
N PRO A 312 8.49 -0.43 15.67
CA PRO A 312 9.76 -0.33 16.40
C PRO A 312 10.97 -0.54 15.46
N HIS A 313 10.85 -1.48 14.52
CA HIS A 313 11.91 -1.85 13.59
C HIS A 313 11.45 -1.65 12.15
N TYR A 314 12.38 -1.56 11.21
CA TYR A 314 12.10 -1.40 9.76
C TYR A 314 12.05 -2.74 9.01
N GLU A 315 12.25 -3.84 9.72
CA GLU A 315 12.13 -5.23 9.25
C GLU A 315 11.19 -6.03 10.16
N GLY A 316 10.76 -7.20 9.67
CA GLY A 316 9.87 -8.10 10.40
C GLY A 316 8.39 -7.74 10.26
N ASN A 317 7.57 -8.49 10.99
CA ASN A 317 6.12 -8.34 11.00
C ASN A 317 5.68 -7.51 12.20
N HIS A 318 4.96 -6.42 11.96
CA HIS A 318 4.38 -5.59 13.00
C HIS A 318 2.97 -5.14 12.58
N LEU A 319 2.06 -5.09 13.51
CA LEU A 319 0.80 -4.38 13.38
C LEU A 319 0.83 -3.22 14.35
N ILE A 320 0.70 -2.00 13.85
CA ILE A 320 0.54 -0.84 14.69
C ILE A 320 -0.92 -0.39 14.65
N THR A 321 -1.48 -0.15 15.83
CA THR A 321 -2.86 0.28 15.98
C THR A 321 -2.90 1.54 16.83
N ALA A 322 -3.66 2.53 16.40
CA ALA A 322 -3.87 3.76 17.17
C ALA A 322 -5.27 4.34 16.94
N ASN A 323 -5.65 5.25 17.82
CA ASN A 323 -6.85 6.06 17.65
C ASN A 323 -6.53 7.34 16.87
N ILE A 324 -7.41 7.71 15.97
CA ILE A 324 -7.46 9.03 15.33
C ILE A 324 -8.76 9.72 15.69
N ASN A 325 -8.75 11.06 15.71
CA ASN A 325 -9.88 11.89 16.13
C ASN A 325 -10.17 12.95 15.08
N LEU A 326 -11.23 12.76 14.29
CA LEU A 326 -11.59 13.68 13.21
C LEU A 326 -12.14 15.00 13.70
N LYS A 327 -12.80 15.04 14.87
CA LYS A 327 -13.26 16.33 15.44
C LYS A 327 -12.06 17.24 15.73
N LYS A 328 -11.00 16.68 16.36
CA LYS A 328 -9.76 17.43 16.59
C LYS A 328 -9.08 17.87 15.26
N LEU A 329 -9.16 17.04 14.21
CA LEU A 329 -8.62 17.42 12.91
C LEU A 329 -9.37 18.61 12.33
N TYR A 330 -10.70 18.61 12.41
CA TYR A 330 -11.52 19.72 11.92
C TYR A 330 -11.26 21.01 12.72
N GLU A 331 -11.19 20.90 14.05
CA GLU A 331 -10.81 22.02 14.92
C GLU A 331 -9.41 22.57 14.61
N ALA A 332 -8.46 21.67 14.34
CA ALA A 332 -7.09 22.06 13.98
C ALA A 332 -7.04 22.78 12.62
N ARG A 333 -7.88 22.35 11.67
CA ARG A 333 -8.03 23.02 10.37
C ARG A 333 -8.65 24.40 10.49
N GLU A 334 -9.67 24.57 11.32
CA GLU A 334 -10.30 25.87 11.57
C GLU A 334 -9.35 26.87 12.25
N LYS A 335 -8.45 26.36 13.12
CA LYS A 335 -7.46 27.18 13.84
C LYS A 335 -6.15 27.36 13.09
N ALA A 336 -5.97 26.72 11.95
CA ALA A 336 -4.72 26.79 11.20
C ALA A 336 -4.61 28.16 10.49
N GLU A 337 -3.74 29.00 11.02
CA GLU A 337 -3.45 30.34 10.49
C GLU A 337 -2.95 30.31 9.03
N HIS A 338 -2.37 29.17 8.60
CA HIS A 338 -1.75 29.01 7.28
C HIS A 338 -2.71 29.09 6.08
N HIS A 339 -4.03 29.01 6.30
CA HIS A 339 -5.00 29.10 5.20
C HIS A 339 -5.38 30.54 4.84
N GLU A 340 -5.26 31.47 5.78
CA GLU A 340 -5.54 32.89 5.57
C GLU A 340 -4.33 33.64 4.98
N ASP A 341 -3.11 33.14 5.23
CA ASP A 341 -1.86 33.75 4.75
C ASP A 341 -1.52 33.37 3.30
N ARG A 342 -2.34 32.57 2.67
CA ARG A 342 -2.09 32.04 1.32
C ARG A 342 -2.22 33.15 0.28
N ASN A 343 -1.15 33.41 -0.48
CA ASN A 343 -1.17 34.35 -1.59
C ASN A 343 -1.62 33.66 -2.88
N ILE A 344 -2.95 33.63 -3.08
CA ILE A 344 -3.58 32.98 -4.23
C ILE A 344 -3.10 33.57 -5.57
N GLU A 345 -2.92 34.88 -5.66
CA GLU A 345 -2.45 35.55 -6.90
C GLU A 345 -1.03 35.12 -7.26
N PHE A 346 -0.18 34.94 -6.26
CA PHE A 346 1.19 34.42 -6.46
C PHE A 346 1.15 32.97 -6.96
N GLU A 347 0.32 32.14 -6.35
CA GLU A 347 0.19 30.73 -6.73
C GLU A 347 -0.34 30.57 -8.14
N GLU A 348 -1.45 31.22 -8.49
CA GLU A 348 -2.02 31.18 -9.84
C GLU A 348 -1.01 31.62 -10.91
N LYS A 349 -0.25 32.69 -10.63
CA LYS A 349 0.77 33.20 -11.56
C LYS A 349 1.89 32.20 -11.88
N TYR A 350 2.30 31.38 -10.92
CA TYR A 350 3.49 30.52 -11.05
C TYR A 350 3.18 29.05 -11.18
N ILE A 351 2.09 28.52 -10.61
CA ILE A 351 1.73 27.10 -10.72
C ILE A 351 1.51 26.71 -12.17
N GLU A 352 0.74 27.48 -12.93
CA GLU A 352 0.49 27.19 -14.35
C GLU A 352 1.78 27.13 -15.15
N ARG A 353 2.71 28.06 -14.94
CA ARG A 353 4.02 28.07 -15.60
C ARG A 353 4.90 26.91 -15.18
N THR A 354 4.84 26.49 -13.92
CA THR A 354 5.64 25.40 -13.37
C THR A 354 5.26 24.04 -13.98
N TYR A 355 3.98 23.84 -14.29
CA TYR A 355 3.49 22.56 -14.80
C TYR A 355 3.22 22.55 -16.32
N ASN A 356 3.15 23.71 -16.97
CA ASN A 356 3.06 23.83 -18.42
C ASN A 356 4.44 23.94 -19.11
N ILE A 357 5.46 23.28 -18.57
CA ILE A 357 6.77 23.17 -19.24
C ILE A 357 6.60 22.15 -20.36
N ASN A 358 6.46 22.66 -21.59
CA ASN A 358 6.62 21.89 -22.82
C ASN A 358 8.10 21.63 -23.10
#